data_e81e49ea922740545318a8eeacd76c9f
#
_entry.id   e81e49ea922740545318a8eeacd76c9f
#
_cell.length_a   1.000
_cell.length_b   1.000
_cell.length_c   1.000
_cell.angle_alpha   90.00
_cell.angle_beta   90.00
_cell.angle_gamma   90.00
#
_symmetry.space_group_name_H-M   'P 1'
#
loop_
_entity.id
_entity.type
_entity.pdbx_description
1 polymer ?
#
loop_
_entity_poly.entity_id
_entity_poly.type
_entity_poly.pdbx_seq_one_letter_code
_entity_poly.pdbx_strand_id
1 'polypeptide(L)'
;RWIEYHKWKFKSKTYTALTSGQKCFVLMTRVELGLLGSYNKDKKSPFETFYVGGDGMSGYSTGYAEETIGLRGYENGSISNTAAYQAGTSAYYNAYAYDRFTLELRYPFMLGNTTIYGLGFLEGGNAWVDTKKFNPFDMKRSAGLGVRIFLPMVGMMGIDWAYGFDKVYNNGSYQKGGSQFHFILGQEF
;
A
#
# COMPACT_ATOMS: atom_id res chain seq x y z
N ARG A 1 13.81 -30.66 1.95
CA ARG A 1 12.35 -30.69 2.06
C ARG A 1 11.82 -29.45 1.37
N TRP A 2 11.10 -29.59 0.27
CA TRP A 2 10.66 -28.50 -0.61
C TRP A 2 9.54 -27.70 0.07
N ILE A 3 9.56 -26.35 -0.11
CA ILE A 3 8.49 -25.45 0.31
C ILE A 3 7.55 -25.30 -0.89
N GLU A 4 6.27 -25.55 -0.69
CA GLU A 4 5.25 -25.48 -1.70
C GLU A 4 4.25 -24.39 -1.31
N TYR A 5 4.05 -23.40 -2.18
CA TYR A 5 3.07 -22.34 -1.98
C TYR A 5 2.48 -21.91 -3.31
N HIS A 6 1.34 -21.23 -3.26
CA HIS A 6 0.75 -20.54 -4.38
C HIS A 6 0.45 -19.09 -3.99
N LYS A 7 0.73 -18.17 -4.90
CA LYS A 7 0.52 -16.73 -4.72
C LYS A 7 -0.40 -16.21 -5.81
N TRP A 8 -1.47 -15.55 -5.39
CA TRP A 8 -2.44 -14.94 -6.27
C TRP A 8 -2.45 -13.45 -6.02
N LYS A 9 -2.36 -12.69 -7.11
CA LYS A 9 -2.41 -11.24 -7.07
C LYS A 9 -3.36 -10.73 -8.13
N PHE A 10 -4.26 -9.86 -7.72
CA PHE A 10 -5.12 -9.10 -8.59
C PHE A 10 -4.78 -7.64 -8.44
N LYS A 11 -4.53 -6.95 -9.54
CA LYS A 11 -4.25 -5.52 -9.59
C LYS A 11 -4.98 -4.89 -10.75
N SER A 12 -5.83 -3.91 -10.45
CA SER A 12 -6.55 -3.12 -11.43
C SER A 12 -6.29 -1.65 -11.17
N LYS A 13 -5.94 -0.90 -12.22
CA LYS A 13 -5.83 0.56 -12.21
C LYS A 13 -6.66 1.11 -13.35
N THR A 14 -7.56 2.05 -13.06
CA THR A 14 -8.33 2.74 -14.08
C THR A 14 -8.14 4.24 -13.97
N TYR A 15 -8.15 4.92 -15.09
CA TYR A 15 -8.01 6.36 -15.20
C TYR A 15 -9.18 6.92 -16.00
N THR A 16 -9.94 7.81 -15.40
CA THR A 16 -11.12 8.42 -16.01
C THR A 16 -10.95 9.93 -16.02
N ALA A 17 -10.97 10.54 -17.20
CA ALA A 17 -11.00 11.98 -17.33
C ALA A 17 -12.39 12.51 -16.92
N LEU A 18 -12.43 13.41 -15.95
CA LEU A 18 -13.68 13.98 -15.44
C LEU A 18 -14.06 15.27 -16.15
N THR A 19 -13.08 15.96 -16.75
CA THR A 19 -13.29 17.22 -17.47
C THR A 19 -12.63 17.15 -18.85
N SER A 20 -13.06 17.99 -19.76
CA SER A 20 -12.50 18.10 -21.11
C SER A 20 -11.41 19.19 -21.16
N GLY A 21 -10.41 19.03 -22.04
CA GLY A 21 -9.34 19.99 -22.26
C GLY A 21 -7.95 19.43 -22.00
N GLN A 22 -6.92 20.24 -22.28
CA GLN A 22 -5.52 19.84 -22.07
C GLN A 22 -5.17 19.66 -20.59
N LYS A 23 -5.78 20.47 -19.71
CA LYS A 23 -5.66 20.33 -18.25
C LYS A 23 -6.99 19.83 -17.71
N CYS A 24 -7.09 18.53 -17.54
CA CYS A 24 -8.32 17.90 -17.03
C CYS A 24 -8.09 17.27 -15.66
N PHE A 25 -9.15 17.21 -14.88
CA PHE A 25 -9.18 16.36 -13.70
C PHE A 25 -9.23 14.88 -14.13
N VAL A 26 -8.36 14.08 -13.58
CA VAL A 26 -8.31 12.64 -13.82
C VAL A 26 -8.57 11.93 -12.51
N LEU A 27 -9.57 11.05 -12.51
CA LEU A 27 -9.83 10.15 -11.41
C LEU A 27 -9.10 8.84 -11.68
N MET A 28 -8.18 8.49 -10.79
CA MET A 28 -7.53 7.18 -10.76
C MET A 28 -8.18 6.33 -9.68
N THR A 29 -8.58 5.13 -10.04
CA THR A 29 -9.01 4.12 -9.08
C THR A 29 -8.09 2.91 -9.16
N ARG A 30 -7.74 2.36 -8.01
CA ARG A 30 -6.89 1.18 -7.89
C ARG A 30 -7.53 0.19 -6.94
N VAL A 31 -7.52 -1.07 -7.33
CA VAL A 31 -7.88 -2.21 -6.49
C VAL A 31 -6.74 -3.21 -6.56
N GLU A 32 -6.22 -3.58 -5.42
CA GLU A 32 -5.19 -4.61 -5.29
C GLU A 32 -5.63 -5.62 -4.24
N LEU A 33 -5.50 -6.89 -4.58
CA LEU A 33 -5.77 -8.02 -3.69
C LEU A 33 -4.63 -9.00 -3.83
N GLY A 34 -4.15 -9.54 -2.72
CA GLY A 34 -3.13 -10.57 -2.71
C GLY A 34 -3.45 -11.67 -1.73
N LEU A 35 -3.21 -12.90 -2.14
CA LEU A 35 -3.39 -14.10 -1.33
C LEU A 35 -2.18 -15.01 -1.51
N LEU A 36 -1.60 -15.43 -0.40
CA LEU A 36 -0.54 -16.42 -0.34
C LEU A 36 -1.07 -17.65 0.41
N GLY A 37 -1.16 -18.76 -0.28
CA GLY A 37 -1.61 -20.02 0.28
C GLY A 37 -0.54 -21.10 0.26
N SER A 38 -0.70 -22.12 1.08
CA SER A 38 0.15 -23.31 1.09
C SER A 38 -0.72 -24.55 0.88
N TYR A 39 -0.22 -25.49 0.10
CA TYR A 39 -0.87 -26.79 -0.10
C TYR A 39 -0.90 -27.63 1.18
N ASN A 40 0.08 -27.43 2.07
CA ASN A 40 0.13 -28.06 3.38
C ASN A 40 -0.12 -27.01 4.48
N LYS A 41 -1.15 -27.20 5.29
CA LYS A 41 -1.56 -26.27 6.36
C LYS A 41 -0.49 -26.08 7.42
N ASP A 42 0.33 -27.10 7.66
CA ASP A 42 1.36 -27.10 8.70
C ASP A 42 2.70 -26.49 8.20
N LYS A 43 2.77 -26.15 6.91
CA LYS A 43 3.99 -25.66 6.25
C LYS A 43 3.71 -24.40 5.46
N LYS A 44 3.34 -23.33 6.16
CA LYS A 44 3.24 -22.03 5.54
C LYS A 44 4.62 -21.54 5.11
N SER A 45 4.71 -21.03 3.88
CA SER A 45 5.95 -20.42 3.40
C SER A 45 6.24 -19.14 4.20
N PRO A 46 7.44 -18.97 4.78
CA PRO A 46 7.86 -17.70 5.34
C PRO A 46 8.30 -16.70 4.26
N PHE A 47 8.40 -17.16 2.99
CA PHE A 47 8.83 -16.34 1.86
C PHE A 47 7.63 -15.80 1.10
N GLU A 48 7.84 -14.69 0.41
CA GLU A 48 6.87 -14.05 -0.47
C GLU A 48 5.62 -13.49 0.26
N THR A 49 5.73 -13.30 1.55
CA THR A 49 4.68 -12.71 2.39
C THR A 49 4.51 -11.22 2.09
N PHE A 50 3.39 -10.62 2.52
CA PHE A 50 3.07 -9.25 2.29
C PHE A 50 3.40 -8.40 3.51
N TYR A 51 4.16 -7.31 3.29
CA TYR A 51 4.51 -6.33 4.30
C TYR A 51 3.76 -5.04 3.99
N VAL A 52 2.66 -4.79 4.69
CA VAL A 52 1.68 -3.75 4.36
C VAL A 52 1.80 -2.56 5.29
N GLY A 53 1.83 -1.37 4.70
CA GLY A 53 1.93 -0.06 5.37
C GLY A 53 3.07 0.77 4.82
N GLY A 54 2.99 2.10 5.00
CA GLY A 54 4.03 3.03 4.65
C GLY A 54 4.08 3.45 3.19
N ASP A 55 5.26 3.82 2.73
CA ASP A 55 5.50 4.37 1.40
C ASP A 55 5.65 3.31 0.29
N GLY A 56 5.71 2.04 0.64
CA GLY A 56 5.94 0.96 -0.33
C GLY A 56 7.34 0.92 -0.93
N MET A 57 8.23 1.84 -0.53
CA MET A 57 9.59 1.98 -1.08
C MET A 57 10.67 1.53 -0.12
N SER A 58 10.34 1.30 1.14
CA SER A 58 11.33 1.02 2.16
C SER A 58 12.08 -0.28 1.86
N GLY A 59 13.35 -0.13 1.52
CA GLY A 59 14.30 -1.22 1.37
C GLY A 59 14.71 -1.92 2.67
N TYR A 60 13.91 -1.81 3.71
CA TYR A 60 14.06 -2.60 4.94
C TYR A 60 13.40 -3.96 4.76
N SER A 61 13.99 -4.75 3.91
CA SER A 61 13.77 -6.18 3.90
C SER A 61 14.47 -6.77 5.13
N THR A 62 13.73 -7.40 5.99
CA THR A 62 14.26 -8.17 7.13
C THR A 62 14.90 -9.50 6.70
N GLY A 63 15.33 -9.60 5.45
CA GLY A 63 16.15 -10.70 4.93
C GLY A 63 15.40 -11.85 4.27
N TYR A 64 14.08 -11.84 4.25
CA TYR A 64 13.26 -12.82 3.52
C TYR A 64 12.53 -12.09 2.40
N ALA A 65 12.43 -12.69 1.21
CA ALA A 65 11.76 -12.10 0.06
C ALA A 65 10.31 -11.68 0.40
N GLU A 66 10.17 -10.46 0.89
CA GLU A 66 8.91 -9.85 1.28
C GLU A 66 8.44 -8.90 0.19
N GLU A 67 7.16 -8.89 -0.05
CA GLU A 67 6.58 -7.90 -0.96
C GLU A 67 6.00 -6.74 -0.16
N THR A 68 6.62 -5.57 -0.31
CA THR A 68 6.17 -4.35 0.35
C THR A 68 4.98 -3.74 -0.38
N ILE A 69 3.90 -3.53 0.35
CA ILE A 69 2.67 -2.91 -0.15
C ILE A 69 2.46 -1.59 0.58
N GLY A 70 2.57 -0.48 -0.14
CA GLY A 70 2.34 0.84 0.45
C GLY A 70 0.89 1.06 0.84
N LEU A 71 0.67 1.66 2.01
CA LEU A 71 -0.60 2.24 2.44
C LEU A 71 -0.28 3.56 3.14
N ARG A 72 -0.53 4.66 2.45
CA ARG A 72 -0.14 6.01 2.90
C ARG A 72 -0.93 6.41 4.16
N GLY A 73 -0.30 7.18 5.05
CA GLY A 73 -0.88 7.57 6.34
C GLY A 73 -0.63 6.58 7.48
N TYR A 74 0.16 5.55 7.21
CA TYR A 74 0.58 4.56 8.20
C TYR A 74 2.09 4.35 8.12
N GLU A 75 2.72 3.98 9.22
CA GLU A 75 4.12 3.62 9.25
C GLU A 75 4.39 2.31 8.50
N ASN A 76 5.63 2.14 8.05
CA ASN A 76 6.05 0.95 7.32
C ASN A 76 5.74 -0.33 8.11
N GLY A 77 5.00 -1.25 7.47
CA GLY A 77 4.65 -2.54 8.04
C GLY A 77 3.65 -2.53 9.20
N SER A 78 3.16 -1.35 9.63
CA SER A 78 2.28 -1.25 10.80
C SER A 78 0.95 -2.00 10.63
N ILE A 79 0.45 -2.14 9.41
CA ILE A 79 -0.75 -2.91 9.11
C ILE A 79 -0.49 -4.41 9.28
N SER A 80 0.64 -4.92 8.75
CA SER A 80 1.05 -6.33 8.95
C SER A 80 1.33 -6.64 10.41
N ASN A 81 1.97 -5.72 11.15
CA ASN A 81 2.20 -5.86 12.59
C ASN A 81 0.88 -5.94 13.36
N THR A 82 -0.11 -5.13 12.96
CA THR A 82 -1.46 -5.18 13.54
C THR A 82 -2.12 -6.54 13.30
N ALA A 83 -2.03 -7.07 12.09
CA ALA A 83 -2.56 -8.38 11.75
C ALA A 83 -1.89 -9.50 12.52
N ALA A 84 -0.58 -9.45 12.69
CA ALA A 84 0.20 -10.42 13.48
C ALA A 84 -0.18 -10.40 14.96
N TYR A 85 -0.30 -9.20 15.54
CA TYR A 85 -0.71 -9.03 16.92
C TYR A 85 -2.14 -9.57 17.18
N GLN A 86 -3.08 -9.27 16.30
CA GLN A 86 -4.46 -9.78 16.38
C GLN A 86 -4.54 -11.29 16.20
N ALA A 87 -3.61 -11.89 15.47
CA ALA A 87 -3.51 -13.33 15.32
C ALA A 87 -2.80 -14.04 16.48
N GLY A 88 -2.26 -13.29 17.45
CA GLY A 88 -1.48 -13.83 18.57
C GLY A 88 -0.12 -14.41 18.14
N THR A 89 0.39 -13.95 16.99
CA THR A 89 1.69 -14.35 16.47
C THR A 89 2.74 -13.26 16.72
N SER A 90 4.03 -13.61 16.69
CA SER A 90 5.07 -12.60 16.80
C SER A 90 5.11 -11.70 15.54
N ALA A 91 5.61 -10.47 15.67
CA ALA A 91 5.73 -9.48 14.59
C ALA A 91 6.61 -9.94 13.41
N TYR A 92 7.26 -11.09 13.50
CA TYR A 92 8.03 -11.70 12.40
C TYR A 92 7.17 -12.43 11.36
N TYR A 93 5.87 -12.58 11.62
CA TYR A 93 4.96 -13.21 10.68
C TYR A 93 4.22 -12.14 9.88
N ASN A 94 4.66 -11.96 8.67
CA ASN A 94 4.03 -11.08 7.70
C ASN A 94 2.65 -11.60 7.27
N ALA A 95 1.90 -10.76 6.58
CA ALA A 95 0.57 -11.10 6.13
C ALA A 95 0.60 -12.11 4.96
N TYR A 96 -0.38 -13.00 4.95
CA TYR A 96 -0.65 -13.96 3.87
C TYR A 96 -1.79 -13.51 2.96
N ALA A 97 -2.52 -12.48 3.37
CA ALA A 97 -3.52 -11.83 2.53
C ALA A 97 -3.47 -10.33 2.74
N TYR A 98 -3.76 -9.56 1.71
CA TYR A 98 -3.95 -8.13 1.80
C TYR A 98 -4.99 -7.66 0.79
N ASP A 99 -5.58 -6.52 1.08
CA ASP A 99 -6.29 -5.69 0.14
C ASP A 99 -5.79 -4.25 0.17
N ARG A 100 -6.03 -3.53 -0.91
CA ARG A 100 -5.78 -2.11 -1.03
C ARG A 100 -6.71 -1.50 -2.07
N PHE A 101 -7.37 -0.43 -1.65
CA PHE A 101 -8.21 0.39 -2.49
C PHE A 101 -7.68 1.81 -2.48
N THR A 102 -7.53 2.42 -3.64
CA THR A 102 -7.09 3.81 -3.77
C THR A 102 -8.02 4.54 -4.72
N LEU A 103 -8.50 5.69 -4.29
CA LEU A 103 -9.20 6.67 -5.10
C LEU A 103 -8.36 7.94 -5.10
N GLU A 104 -7.93 8.40 -6.27
CA GLU A 104 -7.02 9.52 -6.39
C GLU A 104 -7.49 10.48 -7.47
N LEU A 105 -7.70 11.74 -7.09
CA LEU A 105 -8.05 12.83 -8.00
C LEU A 105 -6.78 13.61 -8.34
N ARG A 106 -6.42 13.66 -9.61
CA ARG A 106 -5.23 14.32 -10.14
C ARG A 106 -5.56 15.54 -10.96
N TYR A 107 -4.76 16.58 -10.82
CA TYR A 107 -4.86 17.79 -11.65
C TYR A 107 -3.47 18.24 -12.10
N PRO A 108 -3.24 18.37 -13.42
CA PRO A 108 -1.97 18.84 -13.96
C PRO A 108 -1.86 20.36 -13.86
N PHE A 109 -0.85 20.83 -13.13
CA PHE A 109 -0.49 22.26 -13.10
C PHE A 109 0.33 22.65 -14.31
N MET A 110 1.30 21.79 -14.68
CA MET A 110 2.20 22.00 -15.80
C MET A 110 2.28 20.72 -16.65
N LEU A 111 2.19 20.89 -17.95
CA LEU A 111 2.34 19.84 -18.95
C LEU A 111 3.45 20.27 -19.92
N GLY A 112 4.39 19.41 -20.22
CA GLY A 112 5.53 19.66 -21.08
C GLY A 112 6.67 18.70 -20.84
N ASN A 113 7.90 19.15 -21.12
CA ASN A 113 9.11 18.35 -20.82
C ASN A 113 9.22 18.00 -19.33
N THR A 114 8.78 18.91 -18.46
CA THR A 114 8.55 18.65 -17.03
C THR A 114 7.04 18.65 -16.81
N THR A 115 6.51 17.56 -16.29
CA THR A 115 5.09 17.48 -15.92
C THR A 115 4.96 17.57 -14.41
N ILE A 116 4.12 18.50 -13.94
CA ILE A 116 3.83 18.68 -12.51
C ILE A 116 2.33 18.55 -12.31
N TYR A 117 1.92 17.66 -11.42
CA TYR A 117 0.51 17.53 -11.05
C TYR A 117 0.34 17.36 -9.53
N GLY A 118 -0.75 17.93 -9.05
CA GLY A 118 -1.23 17.73 -7.69
C GLY A 118 -2.24 16.60 -7.64
N LEU A 119 -2.37 15.99 -6.49
CA LEU A 119 -3.34 14.93 -6.26
C LEU A 119 -3.92 15.00 -4.85
N GLY A 120 -5.17 14.60 -4.74
CA GLY A 120 -5.82 14.29 -3.47
C GLY A 120 -6.25 12.83 -3.51
N PHE A 121 -6.11 12.12 -2.40
CA PHE A 121 -6.41 10.69 -2.39
C PHE A 121 -7.14 10.22 -1.13
N LEU A 122 -7.87 9.14 -1.31
CA LEU A 122 -8.42 8.31 -0.27
C LEU A 122 -7.86 6.90 -0.45
N GLU A 123 -7.35 6.31 0.60
CA GLU A 123 -6.88 4.93 0.60
C GLU A 123 -7.55 4.13 1.71
N GLY A 124 -7.74 2.86 1.44
CA GLY A 124 -8.16 1.88 2.41
C GLY A 124 -7.51 0.54 2.11
N GLY A 125 -7.14 -0.18 3.14
CA GLY A 125 -6.54 -1.50 2.99
C GLY A 125 -6.32 -2.16 4.33
N ASN A 126 -6.06 -3.45 4.29
CA ASN A 126 -5.74 -4.23 5.47
C ASN A 126 -4.87 -5.44 5.11
N ALA A 127 -4.47 -6.16 6.13
CA ALA A 127 -3.65 -7.35 6.00
C ALA A 127 -4.12 -8.44 6.97
N TRP A 128 -3.96 -9.69 6.59
CA TRP A 128 -4.37 -10.85 7.41
C TRP A 128 -3.29 -11.92 7.41
N VAL A 129 -3.00 -12.45 8.58
CA VAL A 129 -2.13 -13.62 8.76
C VAL A 129 -2.88 -14.90 8.43
N ASP A 130 -4.20 -14.94 8.65
CA ASP A 130 -5.04 -16.07 8.29
C ASP A 130 -5.94 -15.71 7.10
N THR A 131 -5.70 -16.33 5.96
CA THR A 131 -6.47 -16.13 4.73
C THR A 131 -7.96 -16.43 4.88
N LYS A 132 -8.34 -17.26 5.87
CA LYS A 132 -9.75 -17.56 6.15
C LYS A 132 -10.49 -16.40 6.81
N LYS A 133 -9.76 -15.48 7.44
CA LYS A 133 -10.31 -14.27 8.08
C LYS A 133 -10.32 -13.07 7.15
N PHE A 134 -9.99 -13.27 5.89
CA PHE A 134 -10.01 -12.21 4.88
C PHE A 134 -11.40 -11.59 4.77
N ASN A 135 -11.48 -10.27 5.02
CA ASN A 135 -12.69 -9.49 4.88
C ASN A 135 -12.35 -8.15 4.22
N PRO A 136 -12.66 -7.95 2.94
CA PRO A 136 -12.27 -6.76 2.18
C PRO A 136 -12.93 -5.46 2.66
N PHE A 137 -13.90 -5.53 3.58
CA PHE A 137 -14.56 -4.35 4.14
C PHE A 137 -13.97 -3.91 5.49
N ASP A 138 -13.10 -4.72 6.10
CA ASP A 138 -12.36 -4.33 7.31
C ASP A 138 -11.08 -3.60 6.91
N MET A 139 -11.21 -2.33 6.54
CA MET A 139 -10.12 -1.52 5.99
C MET A 139 -9.61 -0.50 7.00
N LYS A 140 -8.30 -0.30 7.02
CA LYS A 140 -7.62 0.85 7.62
C LYS A 140 -7.60 1.98 6.61
N ARG A 141 -8.20 3.11 6.95
CA ARG A 141 -8.50 4.21 6.02
C ARG A 141 -7.54 5.37 6.23
N SER A 142 -7.19 6.02 5.15
CA SER A 142 -6.40 7.24 5.15
C SER A 142 -6.85 8.20 4.05
N ALA A 143 -6.49 9.46 4.20
CA ALA A 143 -6.67 10.48 3.19
C ALA A 143 -5.44 11.38 3.16
N GLY A 144 -5.19 12.00 2.02
CA GLY A 144 -4.03 12.86 1.89
C GLY A 144 -4.01 13.67 0.61
N LEU A 145 -2.95 14.46 0.50
CA LEU A 145 -2.63 15.29 -0.65
C LEU A 145 -1.20 15.02 -1.06
N GLY A 146 -0.91 15.21 -2.33
CA GLY A 146 0.44 15.03 -2.83
C GLY A 146 0.74 15.85 -4.08
N VAL A 147 2.03 15.91 -4.38
CA VAL A 147 2.54 16.53 -5.60
C VAL A 147 3.49 15.55 -6.27
N ARG A 148 3.40 15.49 -7.58
CA ARG A 148 4.28 14.69 -8.45
C ARG A 148 4.96 15.59 -9.45
N ILE A 149 6.24 15.32 -9.66
CA ILE A 149 7.08 15.96 -10.66
C ILE A 149 7.68 14.86 -11.52
N PHE A 150 7.41 14.88 -12.79
CA PHE A 150 8.05 13.99 -13.76
C PHE A 150 9.16 14.76 -14.49
N LEU A 151 10.38 14.24 -14.35
CA LEU A 151 11.58 14.75 -15.02
C LEU A 151 12.08 13.68 -16.01
N PRO A 152 12.30 14.02 -17.29
CA PRO A 152 12.64 13.02 -18.32
C PRO A 152 13.89 12.20 -18.04
N MET A 153 14.86 12.76 -17.30
CA MET A 153 16.12 12.05 -17.00
C MET A 153 16.14 11.36 -15.63
N VAL A 154 15.28 11.77 -14.71
CA VAL A 154 15.29 11.30 -13.32
C VAL A 154 14.09 10.38 -13.03
N GLY A 155 13.02 10.52 -13.81
CA GLY A 155 11.77 9.81 -13.60
C GLY A 155 10.79 10.60 -12.74
N MET A 156 9.89 9.90 -12.09
CA MET A 156 8.89 10.50 -11.22
C MET A 156 9.42 10.68 -9.81
N MET A 157 9.21 11.87 -9.29
CA MET A 157 9.47 12.23 -7.89
C MET A 157 8.19 12.79 -7.29
N GLY A 158 7.99 12.57 -5.99
CA GLY A 158 6.82 13.09 -5.32
C GLY A 158 6.94 13.13 -3.82
N ILE A 159 6.04 13.91 -3.24
CA ILE A 159 5.84 13.98 -1.81
C ILE A 159 4.34 13.91 -1.52
N ASP A 160 3.97 13.07 -0.58
CA ASP A 160 2.61 12.95 -0.08
C ASP A 160 2.57 13.28 1.40
N TRP A 161 1.58 14.04 1.79
CA TRP A 161 1.12 14.14 3.16
C TRP A 161 -0.16 13.31 3.30
N ALA A 162 -0.18 12.43 4.27
CA ALA A 162 -1.31 11.54 4.50
C ALA A 162 -1.67 11.47 5.98
N TYR A 163 -2.95 11.29 6.28
CA TYR A 163 -3.46 11.09 7.62
C TYR A 163 -4.21 9.76 7.72
N GLY A 164 -3.71 8.87 8.60
CA GLY A 164 -4.34 7.58 8.91
C GLY A 164 -5.37 7.74 10.02
N PHE A 165 -6.62 7.35 9.75
CA PHE A 165 -7.74 7.53 10.69
C PHE A 165 -7.84 6.42 11.73
N ASP A 166 -7.45 5.21 11.34
CA ASP A 166 -7.67 4.02 12.16
C ASP A 166 -6.45 3.69 13.01
N LYS A 167 -6.69 2.98 14.12
CA LYS A 167 -5.62 2.55 15.00
C LYS A 167 -4.91 1.32 14.44
N VAL A 168 -3.60 1.33 14.54
CA VAL A 168 -2.71 0.23 14.20
C VAL A 168 -1.82 -0.11 15.38
N TYR A 169 -1.40 -1.35 15.48
CA TYR A 169 -0.47 -1.81 16.50
C TYR A 169 0.96 -1.60 16.00
N ASN A 170 1.69 -0.76 16.68
CA ASN A 170 3.08 -0.51 16.38
C ASN A 170 3.86 -0.21 17.67
N ASN A 171 5.12 -0.63 17.74
CA ASN A 171 6.01 -0.40 18.89
C ASN A 171 5.37 -0.74 20.25
N GLY A 172 4.62 -1.86 20.32
CA GLY A 172 4.07 -2.38 21.57
C GLY A 172 2.73 -1.74 21.99
N SER A 173 2.14 -0.85 21.22
CA SER A 173 0.88 -0.19 21.55
C SER A 173 -0.01 0.09 20.33
N TYR A 174 -1.33 0.24 20.58
CA TYR A 174 -2.26 0.72 19.56
C TYR A 174 -2.19 2.23 19.45
N GLN A 175 -1.77 2.72 18.28
CA GLN A 175 -1.67 4.14 17.95
C GLN A 175 -2.47 4.45 16.70
N LYS A 176 -2.99 5.67 16.56
CA LYS A 176 -3.54 6.14 15.29
C LYS A 176 -2.41 6.25 14.27
N GLY A 177 -2.71 5.97 12.99
CA GLY A 177 -1.76 6.19 11.90
C GLY A 177 -1.22 7.62 11.91
N GLY A 178 -2.12 8.60 12.12
CA GLY A 178 -1.75 9.99 12.30
C GLY A 178 -1.22 10.65 11.04
N SER A 179 -0.45 11.72 11.21
CA SER A 179 0.13 12.49 10.09
C SER A 179 1.47 11.90 9.68
N GLN A 180 1.57 11.52 8.41
CA GLN A 180 2.78 10.93 7.83
C GLN A 180 3.15 11.65 6.53
N PHE A 181 4.45 11.80 6.29
CA PHE A 181 4.99 12.25 5.02
C PHE A 181 5.65 11.07 4.30
N HIS A 182 5.34 10.92 3.02
CA HIS A 182 5.87 9.86 2.17
C HIS A 182 6.58 10.47 0.98
N PHE A 183 7.81 10.04 0.75
CA PHE A 183 8.58 10.42 -0.42
C PHE A 183 8.48 9.33 -1.48
N ILE A 184 8.44 9.74 -2.74
CA ILE A 184 8.31 8.84 -3.88
C ILE A 184 9.44 9.14 -4.85
N LEU A 185 10.17 8.10 -5.24
CA LEU A 185 11.26 8.19 -6.21
C LEU A 185 11.15 7.04 -7.20
N GLY A 186 10.96 7.37 -8.47
CA GLY A 186 10.98 6.38 -9.57
C GLY A 186 9.79 5.45 -9.68
N GLN A 187 8.88 5.41 -8.69
CA GLN A 187 7.67 4.58 -8.71
C GLN A 187 6.43 5.40 -8.36
N GLU A 188 5.32 4.99 -8.90
CA GLU A 188 4.00 5.50 -8.56
C GLU A 188 3.31 4.53 -7.61
N PHE A 189 2.76 5.02 -6.52
CA PHE A 189 1.97 4.20 -5.60
C PHE A 189 0.81 3.51 -6.29
#